data_6d1e05deb0210f27dfcafde27d9cfa97
#
_entry.id   6d1e05deb0210f27dfcafde27d9cfa97
#
_cell.length_a   1.000
_cell.length_b   1.000
_cell.length_c   1.000
_cell.angle_alpha   90.00
_cell.angle_beta   90.00
_cell.angle_gamma   90.00
#
_symmetry.space_group_name_H-M   'P 1'
#
loop_
_entity.id
_entity.type
_entity.pdbx_description
1 polymer ?
#
loop_
_entity_poly.entity_id
_entity_poly.type
_entity_poly.pdbx_seq_one_letter_code
_entity_poly.pdbx_strand_id
1 'polypeptide(L)'
;KSSAINAISNQKKLAKTSKTPGKTKLFNFFKTKLGYIVDFPGYGYSKVSKSQKKDWAKELPKYFSSRENLIGAVLFTDIRNPMRELDLTMFEMLATYDLPTLIVLTKTDKVSKEEAETVYKKINNNFSDSLNFSIKDNASIERLVKRINGLLSS
;
A
#
# COMPACT_ATOMS: atom_id res chain seq x y z
N LYS A 1 -1.60 4.56 -6.56
CA LYS A 1 -0.47 3.77 -6.03
C LYS A 1 0.86 4.17 -6.66
N SER A 2 1.03 4.11 -7.99
CA SER A 2 2.32 4.42 -8.65
C SER A 2 2.83 5.83 -8.34
N SER A 3 1.96 6.83 -8.38
CA SER A 3 2.33 8.21 -8.01
C SER A 3 2.71 8.33 -6.52
N ALA A 4 2.05 7.56 -5.65
CA ALA A 4 2.39 7.52 -4.23
C ALA A 4 3.78 6.88 -4.02
N ILE A 5 4.06 5.75 -4.68
CA ILE A 5 5.37 5.09 -4.60
C ILE A 5 6.48 6.01 -5.11
N ASN A 6 6.28 6.72 -6.23
CA ASN A 6 7.24 7.69 -6.73
C ASN A 6 7.48 8.85 -5.74
N ALA A 7 6.40 9.39 -5.16
CA ALA A 7 6.50 10.45 -4.16
C ALA A 7 7.27 10.00 -2.91
N ILE A 8 7.01 8.78 -2.44
CA ILE A 8 7.72 8.17 -1.30
C ILE A 8 9.18 7.92 -1.63
N SER A 9 9.47 7.38 -2.82
CA SER A 9 10.83 7.05 -3.26
C SER A 9 11.72 8.29 -3.42
N ASN A 10 11.13 9.44 -3.74
CA ASN A 10 11.83 10.71 -3.89
C ASN A 10 12.11 11.42 -2.55
N GLN A 11 11.57 10.92 -1.43
CA GLN A 11 11.81 11.52 -0.12
C GLN A 11 13.22 11.15 0.41
N LYS A 12 14.02 12.16 0.74
CA LYS A 12 15.38 11.99 1.30
C LYS A 12 15.41 11.12 2.56
N LYS A 13 14.31 11.10 3.33
CA LYS A 13 14.15 10.33 4.57
C LYS A 13 13.96 8.84 4.34
N LEU A 14 13.48 8.42 3.18
CA LEU A 14 13.31 6.99 2.85
C LEU A 14 14.56 6.38 2.22
N ALA A 15 15.59 7.18 1.92
CA ALA A 15 16.83 6.87 1.21
C ALA A 15 16.64 6.31 -0.22
N LYS A 16 17.66 6.54 -1.07
CA LYS A 16 17.67 6.13 -2.47
C LYS A 16 17.19 4.68 -2.62
N THR A 17 15.99 4.52 -3.18
CA THR A 17 15.46 3.22 -3.54
C THR A 17 16.13 2.77 -4.84
N SER A 18 16.83 1.66 -4.82
CA SER A 18 17.29 0.99 -6.03
C SER A 18 16.33 -0.15 -6.34
N LYS A 19 15.86 -0.21 -7.58
CA LYS A 19 15.06 -1.35 -8.05
C LYS A 19 15.97 -2.58 -8.15
N THR A 20 15.74 -3.56 -7.31
CA THR A 20 16.43 -4.86 -7.42
C THR A 20 15.58 -5.77 -8.30
N PRO A 21 16.10 -6.31 -9.42
CA PRO A 21 15.37 -7.27 -10.24
C PRO A 21 15.03 -8.52 -9.41
N GLY A 22 13.74 -8.78 -9.23
CA GLY A 22 13.29 -10.02 -8.60
C GLY A 22 13.12 -11.14 -9.62
N LYS A 23 13.13 -12.39 -9.17
CA LYS A 23 12.93 -13.58 -10.03
C LYS A 23 11.51 -13.66 -10.63
N THR A 24 10.55 -12.87 -10.15
CA THR A 24 9.18 -12.86 -10.66
C THR A 24 8.83 -11.46 -11.19
N LYS A 25 8.08 -11.42 -12.30
CA LYS A 25 7.53 -10.16 -12.87
C LYS A 25 6.41 -9.55 -12.02
N LEU A 26 5.96 -10.27 -10.98
CA LEU A 26 4.85 -9.87 -10.12
C LEU A 26 5.25 -8.90 -9.00
N PHE A 27 6.53 -8.82 -8.66
CA PHE A 27 7.01 -8.03 -7.52
C PHE A 27 8.14 -7.09 -7.93
N ASN A 28 8.06 -5.84 -7.48
CA ASN A 28 9.17 -4.88 -7.56
C ASN A 28 9.73 -4.65 -6.15
N PHE A 29 11.02 -4.88 -5.98
CA PHE A 29 11.72 -4.68 -4.72
C PHE A 29 12.44 -3.34 -4.73
N PHE A 30 12.21 -2.53 -3.69
CA PHE A 30 12.90 -1.26 -3.47
C PHE A 30 13.67 -1.35 -2.15
N LYS A 31 14.99 -1.27 -2.22
CA LYS A 31 15.86 -1.23 -1.04
C LYS A 31 15.79 0.14 -0.38
N THR A 32 15.60 0.18 0.92
CA THR A 32 15.66 1.38 1.77
C THR A 32 16.81 1.24 2.78
N LYS A 33 17.05 2.26 3.60
CA LYS A 33 18.04 2.17 4.69
C LYS A 33 17.63 1.16 5.78
N LEU A 34 16.33 1.01 6.00
CA LEU A 34 15.77 0.21 7.10
C LEU A 34 15.29 -1.19 6.67
N GLY A 35 15.24 -1.45 5.35
CA GLY A 35 14.74 -2.72 4.86
C GLY A 35 14.30 -2.64 3.39
N TYR A 36 13.26 -3.37 3.04
CA TYR A 36 12.74 -3.43 1.68
C TYR A 36 11.26 -3.05 1.63
N ILE A 37 10.89 -2.29 0.60
CA ILE A 37 9.50 -2.10 0.19
C ILE A 37 9.27 -2.97 -1.03
N VAL A 38 8.20 -3.76 -1.00
CA VAL A 38 7.81 -4.64 -2.11
C VAL A 38 6.52 -4.13 -2.72
N ASP A 39 6.56 -3.74 -3.98
CA ASP A 39 5.40 -3.31 -4.73
C ASP A 39 4.84 -4.45 -5.58
N PHE A 40 3.54 -4.64 -5.53
CA PHE A 40 2.78 -5.57 -6.38
C PHE A 40 2.21 -4.79 -7.57
N PRO A 41 2.94 -4.68 -8.70
CA PRO A 41 2.50 -3.87 -9.83
C PRO A 41 1.22 -4.45 -10.44
N GLY A 42 0.31 -3.55 -10.79
CA GLY A 42 -0.95 -3.92 -11.45
C GLY A 42 -2.04 -4.45 -10.50
N TYR A 43 -1.76 -4.78 -9.25
CA TYR A 43 -2.79 -5.12 -8.29
C TYR A 43 -3.71 -3.90 -8.05
N GLY A 44 -5.02 -4.08 -8.18
CA GLY A 44 -6.02 -3.01 -8.02
C GLY A 44 -6.40 -2.26 -9.31
N TYR A 45 -5.80 -2.57 -10.46
CA TYR A 45 -6.26 -2.03 -11.73
C TYR A 45 -7.46 -2.80 -12.28
N SER A 46 -8.51 -2.09 -12.70
CA SER A 46 -9.74 -2.67 -13.30
C SER A 46 -9.50 -3.46 -14.58
N LYS A 47 -8.38 -3.25 -15.26
CA LYS A 47 -8.01 -3.88 -16.52
C LYS A 47 -7.04 -5.06 -16.38
N VAL A 48 -6.95 -5.66 -15.21
CA VAL A 48 -6.12 -6.84 -14.99
C VAL A 48 -6.73 -8.05 -15.69
N SER A 49 -5.92 -8.75 -16.47
CA SER A 49 -6.37 -9.96 -17.16
C SER A 49 -6.76 -11.08 -16.19
N LYS A 50 -7.66 -11.96 -16.62
CA LYS A 50 -8.05 -13.14 -15.83
C LYS A 50 -6.84 -14.03 -15.46
N SER A 51 -5.83 -14.12 -16.36
CA SER A 51 -4.60 -14.86 -16.08
C SER A 51 -3.79 -14.23 -14.97
N GLN A 52 -3.58 -12.91 -14.98
CA GLN A 52 -2.88 -12.20 -13.91
C GLN A 52 -3.57 -12.33 -12.55
N LYS A 53 -4.92 -12.31 -12.52
CA LYS A 53 -5.67 -12.55 -11.27
C LYS A 53 -5.41 -13.95 -10.71
N LYS A 54 -5.37 -14.97 -11.60
CA LYS A 54 -5.03 -16.36 -11.22
C LYS A 54 -3.58 -16.46 -10.70
N ASP A 55 -2.64 -15.80 -11.36
CA ASP A 55 -1.23 -15.80 -10.94
C ASP A 55 -1.09 -15.18 -9.54
N TRP A 56 -1.77 -14.06 -9.26
CA TRP A 56 -1.76 -13.46 -7.93
C TRP A 56 -2.43 -14.33 -6.87
N ALA A 57 -3.59 -14.91 -7.18
CA ALA A 57 -4.27 -15.82 -6.26
C ALA A 57 -3.40 -17.01 -5.85
N LYS A 58 -2.46 -17.43 -6.71
CA LYS A 58 -1.51 -18.50 -6.44
C LYS A 58 -0.24 -18.03 -5.75
N GLU A 59 0.34 -16.92 -6.18
CA GLU A 59 1.68 -16.49 -5.75
C GLU A 59 1.66 -15.62 -4.48
N LEU A 60 0.61 -14.81 -4.24
CA LEU A 60 0.53 -13.98 -3.04
C LEU A 60 0.45 -14.79 -1.73
N PRO A 61 -0.39 -15.84 -1.63
CA PRO A 61 -0.39 -16.69 -0.43
C PRO A 61 0.96 -17.31 -0.13
N LYS A 62 1.66 -17.80 -1.17
CA LYS A 62 3.01 -18.36 -1.02
C LYS A 62 4.00 -17.30 -0.56
N TYR A 63 3.90 -16.09 -1.12
CA TYR A 63 4.76 -14.97 -0.74
C TYR A 63 4.56 -14.62 0.73
N PHE A 64 3.31 -14.48 1.19
CA PHE A 64 3.02 -14.12 2.57
C PHE A 64 3.39 -15.21 3.56
N SER A 65 3.13 -16.48 3.24
CA SER A 65 3.45 -17.61 4.12
C SER A 65 4.95 -17.91 4.24
N SER A 66 5.75 -17.54 3.22
CA SER A 66 7.17 -17.87 3.17
C SER A 66 8.09 -16.75 3.72
N ARG A 67 7.54 -15.62 4.15
CA ARG A 67 8.30 -14.42 4.52
C ARG A 67 8.18 -14.09 6.01
N GLU A 68 9.06 -14.62 6.83
CA GLU A 68 9.14 -14.33 8.27
C GLU A 68 9.53 -12.87 8.56
N ASN A 69 10.19 -12.20 7.62
CA ASN A 69 10.62 -10.81 7.73
C ASN A 69 9.61 -9.79 7.14
N LEU A 70 8.39 -10.21 6.86
CA LEU A 70 7.33 -9.30 6.39
C LEU A 70 6.64 -8.69 7.61
N ILE A 71 6.85 -7.41 7.83
CA ILE A 71 6.44 -6.70 9.06
C ILE A 71 5.11 -5.96 8.93
N GLY A 72 4.57 -5.81 7.72
CA GLY A 72 3.29 -5.15 7.49
C GLY A 72 3.04 -4.83 6.03
N ALA A 73 1.87 -4.29 5.76
CA ALA A 73 1.42 -3.94 4.43
C ALA A 73 0.85 -2.52 4.37
N VAL A 74 0.93 -1.90 3.19
CA VAL A 74 0.29 -0.62 2.89
C VAL A 74 -0.68 -0.82 1.73
N LEU A 75 -1.97 -0.68 2.01
CA LEU A 75 -3.04 -0.85 1.04
C LEU A 75 -3.53 0.51 0.55
N PHE A 76 -3.28 0.82 -0.72
CA PHE A 76 -3.72 2.07 -1.35
C PHE A 76 -5.10 1.92 -1.98
N THR A 77 -6.06 2.76 -1.57
CA THR A 77 -7.41 2.82 -2.13
C THR A 77 -7.79 4.25 -2.51
N ASP A 78 -8.70 4.44 -3.46
CA ASP A 78 -9.16 5.77 -3.88
C ASP A 78 -10.27 6.25 -2.93
N ILE A 79 -10.11 7.43 -2.32
CA ILE A 79 -11.07 7.96 -1.33
C ILE A 79 -12.48 8.12 -1.89
N ARG A 80 -12.64 8.33 -3.20
CA ARG A 80 -13.95 8.50 -3.85
C ARG A 80 -14.76 7.20 -3.93
N ASN A 81 -14.08 6.06 -3.89
CA ASN A 81 -14.68 4.72 -3.85
C ASN A 81 -13.72 3.77 -3.12
N PRO A 82 -13.61 3.90 -1.79
CA PRO A 82 -12.65 3.16 -1.01
C PRO A 82 -13.06 1.71 -0.79
N MET A 83 -12.07 0.87 -0.58
CA MET A 83 -12.23 -0.55 -0.22
C MET A 83 -13.17 -1.29 -1.17
N ARG A 84 -12.90 -1.21 -2.49
CA ARG A 84 -13.59 -2.00 -3.50
C ARG A 84 -13.27 -3.48 -3.34
N GLU A 85 -14.01 -4.34 -4.02
CA GLU A 85 -13.91 -5.79 -3.94
C GLU A 85 -12.46 -6.32 -3.92
N LEU A 86 -11.59 -5.81 -4.82
CA LEU A 86 -10.17 -6.22 -4.83
C LEU A 86 -9.39 -5.72 -3.61
N ASP A 87 -9.71 -4.53 -3.11
CA ASP A 87 -9.08 -3.98 -1.90
C ASP A 87 -9.49 -4.81 -0.68
N LEU A 88 -10.78 -5.18 -0.57
CA LEU A 88 -11.30 -6.05 0.48
C LEU A 88 -10.66 -7.43 0.43
N THR A 89 -10.59 -8.05 -0.75
CA THR A 89 -9.94 -9.36 -0.93
C THR A 89 -8.49 -9.33 -0.47
N MET A 90 -7.76 -8.26 -0.81
CA MET A 90 -6.37 -8.12 -0.34
C MET A 90 -6.30 -7.90 1.16
N PHE A 91 -7.16 -7.06 1.72
CA PHE A 91 -7.19 -6.80 3.16
C PHE A 91 -7.47 -8.09 3.95
N GLU A 92 -8.46 -8.87 3.54
CA GLU A 92 -8.80 -10.17 4.13
C GLU A 92 -7.63 -11.17 4.03
N MET A 93 -6.97 -11.20 2.88
CA MET A 93 -5.78 -12.03 2.70
C MET A 93 -4.66 -11.61 3.66
N LEU A 94 -4.35 -10.32 3.76
CA LEU A 94 -3.32 -9.81 4.69
C LEU A 94 -3.66 -10.14 6.14
N ALA A 95 -4.94 -10.03 6.53
CA ALA A 95 -5.43 -10.39 7.85
C ALA A 95 -5.27 -11.89 8.15
N THR A 96 -5.45 -12.77 7.14
CA THR A 96 -5.23 -14.22 7.29
C THR A 96 -3.78 -14.57 7.66
N TYR A 97 -2.82 -13.69 7.30
CA TYR A 97 -1.39 -13.84 7.64
C TYR A 97 -0.96 -12.94 8.81
N ASP A 98 -1.90 -12.41 9.59
CA ASP A 98 -1.66 -11.52 10.73
C ASP A 98 -0.77 -10.32 10.41
N LEU A 99 -0.84 -9.81 9.17
CA LEU A 99 -0.02 -8.69 8.71
C LEU A 99 -0.67 -7.35 9.09
N PRO A 100 -0.03 -6.54 9.93
CA PRO A 100 -0.48 -5.18 10.20
C PRO A 100 -0.65 -4.40 8.89
N THR A 101 -1.83 -3.85 8.65
CA THR A 101 -2.15 -3.20 7.38
C THR A 101 -2.54 -1.74 7.60
N LEU A 102 -1.77 -0.82 6.99
CA LEU A 102 -2.10 0.59 6.89
C LEU A 102 -2.92 0.85 5.62
N ILE A 103 -4.15 1.33 5.76
CA ILE A 103 -4.98 1.73 4.63
C ILE A 103 -4.70 3.19 4.28
N VAL A 104 -4.30 3.46 3.05
CA VAL A 104 -4.00 4.80 2.55
C VAL A 104 -5.08 5.25 1.58
N LEU A 105 -5.90 6.22 2.04
CA LEU A 105 -6.95 6.85 1.27
C LEU A 105 -6.33 7.89 0.32
N THR A 106 -6.14 7.51 -0.93
CA THR A 106 -5.48 8.36 -1.94
C THR A 106 -6.43 9.36 -2.57
N LYS A 107 -5.85 10.40 -3.19
CA LYS A 107 -6.57 11.44 -3.95
C LYS A 107 -7.54 12.26 -3.10
N THR A 108 -7.18 12.53 -1.85
CA THR A 108 -8.00 13.38 -0.95
C THR A 108 -8.20 14.80 -1.48
N ASP A 109 -7.36 15.25 -2.41
CA ASP A 109 -7.52 16.50 -3.16
C ASP A 109 -8.69 16.49 -4.17
N LYS A 110 -9.39 15.38 -4.34
CA LYS A 110 -10.52 15.22 -5.28
C LYS A 110 -11.88 15.24 -4.61
N VAL A 111 -11.92 15.40 -3.31
CA VAL A 111 -13.14 15.49 -2.50
C VAL A 111 -13.05 16.67 -1.54
N SER A 112 -14.18 17.10 -0.95
CA SER A 112 -14.17 18.14 0.08
C SER A 112 -13.48 17.64 1.37
N LYS A 113 -13.10 18.57 2.24
CA LYS A 113 -12.52 18.22 3.54
C LYS A 113 -13.49 17.42 4.41
N GLU A 114 -14.77 17.79 4.39
CA GLU A 114 -15.85 17.13 5.12
C GLU A 114 -16.05 15.69 4.63
N GLU A 115 -16.08 15.49 3.30
CA GLU A 115 -16.15 14.16 2.71
C GLU A 115 -14.94 13.30 3.07
N ALA A 116 -13.73 13.87 2.95
CA ALA A 116 -12.50 13.19 3.31
C ALA A 116 -12.50 12.73 4.77
N GLU A 117 -12.95 13.60 5.69
CA GLU A 117 -13.05 13.27 7.12
C GLU A 117 -14.10 12.20 7.41
N THR A 118 -15.25 12.28 6.74
CA THR A 118 -16.33 11.29 6.88
C THR A 118 -15.87 9.90 6.42
N VAL A 119 -15.23 9.83 5.25
CA VAL A 119 -14.69 8.57 4.72
C VAL A 119 -13.58 8.03 5.62
N TYR A 120 -12.67 8.89 6.05
CA TYR A 120 -11.58 8.52 6.97
C TYR A 120 -12.12 7.86 8.24
N LYS A 121 -13.08 8.51 8.93
CA LYS A 121 -13.69 7.96 10.15
C LYS A 121 -14.35 6.61 9.91
N LYS A 122 -15.10 6.48 8.81
CA LYS A 122 -15.75 5.22 8.44
C LYS A 122 -14.71 4.10 8.23
N ILE A 123 -13.65 4.37 7.49
CA ILE A 123 -12.60 3.38 7.20
C ILE A 123 -11.84 3.03 8.48
N ASN A 124 -11.44 4.03 9.26
CA ASN A 124 -10.68 3.80 10.49
C ASN A 124 -11.47 3.00 11.52
N ASN A 125 -12.79 3.20 11.62
CA ASN A 125 -13.65 2.44 12.53
C ASN A 125 -13.85 0.98 12.09
N ASN A 126 -13.88 0.72 10.78
CA ASN A 126 -14.16 -0.62 10.26
C ASN A 126 -12.90 -1.47 10.02
N PHE A 127 -11.74 -0.83 9.77
CA PHE A 127 -10.52 -1.51 9.36
C PHE A 127 -9.30 -1.18 10.22
N SER A 128 -9.46 -0.41 11.28
CA SER A 128 -8.45 0.06 12.23
C SER A 128 -7.51 1.17 11.68
N ASP A 129 -6.37 0.86 11.11
CA ASP A 129 -5.34 1.87 10.82
C ASP A 129 -5.47 2.47 9.40
N SER A 130 -5.70 3.78 9.32
CA SER A 130 -5.84 4.47 8.04
C SER A 130 -5.18 5.84 8.00
N LEU A 131 -4.92 6.36 6.79
CA LEU A 131 -4.27 7.64 6.54
C LEU A 131 -4.84 8.33 5.29
N ASN A 132 -5.19 9.60 5.39
CA ASN A 132 -5.52 10.46 4.26
C ASN A 132 -4.25 10.89 3.50
N PHE A 133 -4.26 10.78 2.17
CA PHE A 133 -3.09 11.01 1.34
C PHE A 133 -3.42 11.71 0.01
N SER A 134 -2.63 12.73 -0.33
CA SER A 134 -2.57 13.32 -1.67
C SER A 134 -1.12 13.57 -2.08
N ILE A 135 -0.78 13.26 -3.32
CA ILE A 135 0.52 13.60 -3.92
C ILE A 135 0.73 15.11 -4.04
N LYS A 136 -0.33 15.91 -3.94
CA LYS A 136 -0.29 17.37 -3.98
C LYS A 136 -0.07 18.00 -2.59
N ASP A 137 -0.12 17.21 -1.53
CA ASP A 137 0.08 17.64 -0.15
C ASP A 137 1.37 17.03 0.42
N ASN A 138 2.42 17.86 0.48
CA ASN A 138 3.73 17.44 1.01
C ASN A 138 3.64 16.95 2.46
N ALA A 139 2.77 17.54 3.27
CA ALA A 139 2.58 17.10 4.65
C ALA A 139 1.99 15.69 4.72
N SER A 140 1.09 15.32 3.80
CA SER A 140 0.55 13.96 3.72
C SER A 140 1.61 12.94 3.26
N ILE A 141 2.51 13.35 2.36
CA ILE A 141 3.65 12.52 1.93
C ILE A 141 4.58 12.26 3.10
N GLU A 142 4.93 13.30 3.87
CA GLU A 142 5.78 13.15 5.05
C GLU A 142 5.15 12.27 6.14
N ARG A 143 3.85 12.42 6.39
CA ARG A 143 3.11 11.55 7.32
C ARG A 143 3.17 10.08 6.89
N LEU A 144 2.95 9.80 5.60
CA LEU A 144 3.03 8.43 5.07
C LEU A 144 4.44 7.85 5.21
N VAL A 145 5.47 8.62 4.86
CA VAL A 145 6.88 8.21 5.03
C VAL A 145 7.20 7.92 6.50
N LYS A 146 6.75 8.77 7.41
CA LYS A 146 6.91 8.56 8.86
C LYS A 146 6.24 7.26 9.34
N ARG A 147 5.03 6.96 8.86
CA ARG A 147 4.32 5.72 9.19
C ARG A 147 5.05 4.49 8.66
N ILE A 148 5.51 4.51 7.41
CA ILE A 148 6.29 3.41 6.81
C ILE A 148 7.60 3.21 7.56
N ASN A 149 8.33 4.28 7.89
CA ASN A 149 9.55 4.16 8.67
C ASN A 149 9.28 3.61 10.09
N GLY A 150 8.17 3.96 10.70
CA GLY A 150 7.73 3.39 11.97
C GLY A 150 7.54 1.87 11.89
N LEU A 151 6.91 1.38 10.83
CA LEU A 151 6.76 -0.06 10.59
C LEU A 151 8.11 -0.75 10.36
N LEU A 152 9.04 -0.10 9.65
CA LEU A 152 10.38 -0.66 9.36
C LEU A 152 11.33 -0.66 10.57
N SER A 153 11.01 0.11 11.62
CA SER A 153 11.85 0.25 12.83
C SER A 153 11.33 -0.55 14.02
N SER A 154 10.14 -1.13 13.89
CA SER A 154 9.53 -2.02 14.90
C SER A 154 10.03 -3.44 14.74
#